data_376e1b8c7087e2b4905e8ccadec27119
#
_entry.id   376e1b8c7087e2b4905e8ccadec27119
#
_cell.length_a   1.000
_cell.length_b   1.000
_cell.length_c   1.000
_cell.angle_alpha   90.00
_cell.angle_beta   90.00
_cell.angle_gamma   90.00
#
_symmetry.space_group_name_H-M   'P 1'
#
loop_
_entity.id
_entity.type
_entity.pdbx_description
1 polymer ?
#
loop_
_entity_poly.entity_id
_entity_poly.type
_entity_poly.pdbx_seq_one_letter_code
_entity_poly.pdbx_strand_id
1 'polypeptide(L)'
;WSSDVCSSDLCGYNRFPLVEHDPRYTLIVRDILYWETARSLWTQYLKAIPGKEAKVKRAIRGILADYEKEERDIIYLESKNHCVLVHLDGIRQTPEGSPSFYATLDEAEHEFASSAFLRIHKSYLINGDHILQMSNYKVLLDTGMTLKGSRKYFSKAKLEFYRGR
;
A
#
# COMPACT_ATOMS: atom_id res chain seq x y z
N TRP A 1 31.11 20.40 -16.28
CA TRP A 1 29.79 19.82 -16.09
C TRP A 1 28.77 20.92 -16.32
N SER A 2 28.04 20.79 -17.39
CA SER A 2 26.91 21.67 -17.64
C SER A 2 25.88 21.44 -16.54
N SER A 3 25.44 22.50 -15.93
CA SER A 3 24.38 22.52 -14.90
C SER A 3 23.06 21.86 -15.35
N ASP A 4 22.91 21.65 -16.65
CA ASP A 4 21.69 21.16 -17.27
C ASP A 4 21.50 19.64 -17.15
N VAL A 5 22.58 18.88 -16.94
CA VAL A 5 22.49 17.41 -16.72
C VAL A 5 22.09 17.07 -15.28
N CYS A 6 22.29 18.01 -14.34
CA CYS A 6 21.91 17.82 -12.94
C CYS A 6 20.42 18.05 -12.66
N SER A 7 19.69 18.71 -13.55
CA SER A 7 18.42 19.30 -13.14
C SER A 7 17.20 18.39 -13.31
N SER A 8 17.16 17.41 -14.19
CA SER A 8 15.97 16.61 -14.41
C SER A 8 16.03 15.20 -13.84
N ASP A 9 17.15 14.49 -14.06
CA ASP A 9 17.18 13.06 -13.74
C ASP A 9 17.86 12.72 -12.40
N LEU A 10 18.70 13.64 -11.90
CA LEU A 10 19.39 13.49 -10.61
C LEU A 10 18.75 14.29 -9.47
N CYS A 11 17.63 14.94 -9.71
CA CYS A 11 16.93 15.75 -8.71
C CYS A 11 16.55 14.96 -7.43
N GLY A 12 16.45 13.63 -7.54
CA GLY A 12 16.32 12.73 -6.39
C GLY A 12 17.59 12.62 -5.53
N TYR A 13 18.77 12.75 -6.14
CA TYR A 13 20.06 12.64 -5.46
C TYR A 13 20.45 13.90 -4.70
N ASN A 14 20.05 15.08 -5.20
CA ASN A 14 20.32 16.36 -4.55
C ASN A 14 19.61 16.54 -3.18
N ARG A 15 18.76 15.60 -2.80
CA ARG A 15 18.13 15.59 -1.48
C ARG A 15 18.95 14.88 -0.40
N PHE A 16 20.12 14.32 -0.76
CA PHE A 16 21.00 13.64 0.18
C PHE A 16 22.33 14.38 0.31
N PRO A 17 22.53 15.15 1.37
CA PRO A 17 23.77 15.92 1.57
C PRO A 17 25.04 15.06 1.62
N LEU A 18 24.89 13.75 1.91
CA LEU A 18 26.01 12.79 1.92
C LEU A 18 26.50 12.40 0.52
N VAL A 19 25.69 12.66 -0.53
CA VAL A 19 26.02 12.27 -1.90
C VAL A 19 26.84 13.33 -2.62
N GLU A 20 26.66 14.60 -2.30
CA GLU A 20 27.35 15.71 -2.96
C GLU A 20 28.87 15.75 -2.72
N HIS A 21 29.36 15.13 -1.65
CA HIS A 21 30.75 15.23 -1.22
C HIS A 21 31.54 13.92 -1.30
N ASP A 22 30.93 12.81 -1.73
CA ASP A 22 31.65 11.54 -1.88
C ASP A 22 32.07 11.32 -3.34
N PRO A 23 33.39 11.39 -3.64
CA PRO A 23 33.90 11.22 -5.02
C PRO A 23 33.55 9.85 -5.64
N ARG A 24 33.20 8.85 -4.84
CA ARG A 24 32.77 7.54 -5.30
C ARG A 24 31.45 7.59 -6.06
N TYR A 25 30.58 8.52 -5.73
CA TYR A 25 29.29 8.71 -6.43
C TYR A 25 29.48 9.33 -7.81
N THR A 26 30.49 10.17 -7.99
CA THR A 26 30.83 10.74 -9.30
C THR A 26 31.28 9.66 -10.28
N LEU A 27 31.98 8.63 -9.81
CA LEU A 27 32.38 7.47 -10.60
C LEU A 27 31.17 6.57 -10.93
N ILE A 28 30.28 6.33 -9.98
CA ILE A 28 29.06 5.52 -10.16
C ILE A 28 28.13 6.14 -11.19
N VAL A 29 27.95 7.45 -11.16
CA VAL A 29 27.09 8.18 -12.11
C VAL A 29 27.68 8.18 -13.53
N ARG A 30 29.00 8.07 -13.67
CA ARG A 30 29.68 8.00 -14.97
C ARG A 30 29.59 6.64 -15.65
N ASP A 31 29.38 5.59 -14.90
CA ASP A 31 29.36 4.23 -15.44
C ASP A 31 27.92 3.71 -15.51
N ILE A 32 27.43 3.58 -16.75
CA ILE A 32 26.07 3.10 -17.04
C ILE A 32 25.81 1.71 -16.42
N LEU A 33 26.85 0.86 -16.32
CA LEU A 33 26.74 -0.47 -15.70
C LEU A 33 26.39 -0.40 -14.20
N TYR A 34 26.82 0.66 -13.51
CA TYR A 34 26.49 0.86 -12.10
C TYR A 34 25.15 1.55 -11.88
N TRP A 35 24.59 2.18 -12.93
CA TRP A 35 23.32 2.90 -12.81
C TRP A 35 22.15 2.00 -12.42
N GLU A 36 22.03 0.83 -13.01
CA GLU A 36 20.98 -0.13 -12.67
C GLU A 36 21.17 -0.69 -11.27
N THR A 37 22.40 -0.96 -10.87
CA THR A 37 22.72 -1.41 -9.50
C THR A 37 22.43 -0.31 -8.48
N ALA A 38 22.84 0.91 -8.76
CA ALA A 38 22.55 2.06 -7.91
C ALA A 38 21.04 2.32 -7.80
N ARG A 39 20.32 2.20 -8.91
CA ARG A 39 18.85 2.31 -8.96
C ARG A 39 18.17 1.21 -8.15
N SER A 40 18.66 -0.02 -8.24
CA SER A 40 18.15 -1.14 -7.45
C SER A 40 18.40 -0.94 -5.95
N LEU A 41 19.62 -0.59 -5.57
CA LEU A 41 19.97 -0.27 -4.18
C LEU A 41 19.18 0.91 -3.64
N TRP A 42 18.98 1.94 -4.48
CA TRP A 42 18.17 3.09 -4.14
C TRP A 42 16.70 2.72 -3.92
N THR A 43 16.14 1.87 -4.79
CA THR A 43 14.79 1.37 -4.64
C THR A 43 14.63 0.54 -3.36
N GLN A 44 15.63 -0.29 -3.03
CA GLN A 44 15.66 -1.04 -1.76
C GLN A 44 15.79 -0.10 -0.56
N TYR A 45 16.64 0.91 -0.66
CA TYR A 45 16.82 1.92 0.39
C TYR A 45 15.54 2.73 0.62
N LEU A 46 14.87 3.16 -0.45
CA LEU A 46 13.58 3.86 -0.36
C LEU A 46 12.48 2.98 0.24
N LYS A 47 12.52 1.67 -0.01
CA LYS A 47 11.62 0.70 0.64
C LYS A 47 11.97 0.49 2.12
N ALA A 48 13.24 0.61 2.47
CA ALA A 48 13.73 0.45 3.84
C ALA A 48 13.63 1.73 4.70
N ILE A 49 13.25 2.88 4.11
CA ILE A 49 13.00 4.10 4.89
C ILE A 49 11.75 3.87 5.76
N PRO A 50 11.86 3.89 7.10
CA PRO A 50 10.75 3.60 8.02
C PRO A 50 9.57 4.58 7.94
N GLY A 51 9.61 5.54 7.02
CA GLY A 51 8.63 6.62 6.95
C GLY A 51 7.32 6.28 6.21
N LYS A 52 7.32 5.33 5.26
CA LYS A 52 6.10 5.05 4.47
C LYS A 52 5.14 4.15 5.22
N GLU A 53 5.65 3.08 5.84
CA GLU A 53 4.86 2.18 6.69
C GLU A 53 4.29 2.94 7.89
N ALA A 54 5.13 3.74 8.57
CA ALA A 54 4.67 4.59 9.65
C ALA A 54 3.58 5.59 9.23
N LYS A 55 3.57 6.03 7.95
CA LYS A 55 2.56 6.94 7.41
C LYS A 55 1.20 6.26 7.27
N VAL A 56 1.15 5.06 6.66
CA VAL A 56 -0.08 4.29 6.49
C VAL A 56 -0.66 3.92 7.84
N LYS A 57 0.16 3.37 8.73
CA LYS A 57 -0.23 3.01 10.09
C LYS A 57 -0.80 4.18 10.89
N ARG A 58 -0.14 5.34 10.80
CA ARG A 58 -0.61 6.56 11.45
C ARG A 58 -1.95 7.03 10.89
N ALA A 59 -2.12 6.99 9.55
CA ALA A 59 -3.36 7.39 8.89
C ALA A 59 -4.52 6.49 9.30
N ILE A 60 -4.32 5.16 9.31
CA ILE A 60 -5.34 4.21 9.74
C ILE A 60 -5.70 4.40 11.20
N ARG A 61 -4.71 4.54 12.09
CA ARG A 61 -4.96 4.81 13.52
C ARG A 61 -5.72 6.12 13.75
N GLY A 62 -5.40 7.18 12.98
CA GLY A 62 -6.12 8.44 13.03
C GLY A 62 -7.59 8.23 12.66
N ILE A 63 -7.86 7.58 11.53
CA ILE A 63 -9.23 7.27 11.09
C ILE A 63 -9.98 6.44 12.15
N LEU A 64 -9.37 5.39 12.65
CA LEU A 64 -10.01 4.54 13.66
C LEU A 64 -10.34 5.32 14.95
N ALA A 65 -9.43 6.21 15.38
CA ALA A 65 -9.68 7.07 16.54
C ALA A 65 -10.81 8.07 16.30
N ASP A 66 -10.86 8.70 15.10
CA ASP A 66 -11.90 9.68 14.73
C ASP A 66 -13.32 9.06 14.72
N TYR A 67 -13.40 7.75 14.43
CA TYR A 67 -14.68 7.01 14.40
C TYR A 67 -14.92 6.13 15.64
N GLU A 68 -14.04 6.17 16.64
CA GLU A 68 -14.10 5.30 17.85
C GLU A 68 -14.17 3.81 17.46
N LYS A 69 -13.37 3.38 16.49
CA LYS A 69 -13.31 2.03 15.91
C LYS A 69 -11.96 1.37 16.15
N GLU A 70 -11.95 0.03 16.03
CA GLU A 70 -10.75 -0.78 16.07
C GLU A 70 -10.44 -1.40 14.70
N GLU A 71 -9.25 -2.00 14.55
CA GLU A 71 -8.84 -2.64 13.29
C GLU A 71 -9.79 -3.76 12.86
N ARG A 72 -10.40 -4.46 13.81
CA ARG A 72 -11.41 -5.49 13.55
C ARG A 72 -12.70 -4.94 12.94
N ASP A 73 -12.99 -3.65 13.12
CA ASP A 73 -14.16 -2.99 12.55
C ASP A 73 -13.94 -2.55 11.10
N ILE A 74 -12.73 -2.72 10.56
CA ILE A 74 -12.46 -2.50 9.14
C ILE A 74 -12.99 -3.70 8.37
N ILE A 75 -14.00 -3.48 7.52
CA ILE A 75 -14.58 -4.51 6.66
C ILE A 75 -13.67 -4.76 5.46
N TYR A 76 -13.31 -3.70 4.73
CA TYR A 76 -12.37 -3.76 3.62
C TYR A 76 -11.79 -2.39 3.30
N LEU A 77 -10.70 -2.39 2.54
CA LEU A 77 -10.06 -1.21 1.98
C LEU A 77 -10.26 -1.20 0.46
N GLU A 78 -10.59 -0.03 -0.08
CA GLU A 78 -10.80 0.18 -1.52
C GLU A 78 -9.83 1.22 -2.07
N SER A 79 -9.11 0.88 -3.14
CA SER A 79 -8.30 1.85 -3.88
C SER A 79 -9.14 2.59 -4.91
N LYS A 80 -9.25 3.91 -4.76
CA LYS A 80 -9.99 4.79 -5.67
C LYS A 80 -9.31 6.15 -5.74
N ASN A 81 -9.08 6.66 -6.95
CA ASN A 81 -8.54 8.01 -7.19
C ASN A 81 -7.24 8.29 -6.39
N HIS A 82 -6.29 7.38 -6.42
CA HIS A 82 -5.01 7.47 -5.68
C HIS A 82 -5.13 7.51 -4.15
N CYS A 83 -6.33 7.28 -3.61
CA CYS A 83 -6.57 7.16 -2.18
C CYS A 83 -7.00 5.74 -1.83
N VAL A 84 -6.81 5.38 -0.58
CA VAL A 84 -7.38 4.19 0.03
C VAL A 84 -8.55 4.61 0.90
N LEU A 85 -9.76 4.18 0.52
CA LEU A 85 -10.96 4.36 1.31
C LEU A 85 -11.04 3.24 2.34
N VAL A 86 -11.42 3.59 3.57
CA VAL A 86 -11.58 2.65 4.68
C VAL A 86 -13.06 2.43 4.91
N HIS A 87 -13.52 1.20 4.71
CA HIS A 87 -14.91 0.79 4.90
C HIS A 87 -15.06 0.18 6.29
N LEU A 88 -15.73 0.91 7.19
CA LEU A 88 -15.90 0.55 8.60
C LEU A 88 -17.31 0.00 8.86
N ASP A 89 -17.39 -0.97 9.77
CA ASP A 89 -18.68 -1.51 10.21
C ASP A 89 -19.50 -0.46 10.96
N GLY A 90 -20.80 -0.43 10.66
CA GLY A 90 -21.75 0.52 11.27
C GLY A 90 -21.62 1.96 10.76
N ILE A 91 -20.66 2.28 9.89
CA ILE A 91 -20.50 3.62 9.32
C ILE A 91 -21.14 3.64 7.92
N ARG A 92 -22.19 4.45 7.77
CA ARG A 92 -22.77 4.73 6.45
C ARG A 92 -21.79 5.51 5.60
N GLN A 93 -21.44 4.93 4.47
CA GLN A 93 -20.60 5.62 3.50
C GLN A 93 -21.42 6.60 2.71
N THR A 94 -21.01 7.85 2.76
CA THR A 94 -21.52 8.89 1.86
C THR A 94 -20.50 9.13 0.75
N PRO A 95 -20.94 9.49 -0.46
CA PRO A 95 -20.01 9.81 -1.55
C PRO A 95 -18.99 10.90 -1.20
N GLU A 96 -19.31 11.72 -0.21
CA GLU A 96 -18.56 12.91 0.21
C GLU A 96 -17.74 12.75 1.49
N GLY A 97 -17.90 11.63 2.23
CA GLY A 97 -17.37 11.50 3.58
C GLY A 97 -16.82 10.12 4.00
N SER A 98 -16.49 9.25 3.05
CA SER A 98 -15.82 7.99 3.42
C SER A 98 -14.42 8.28 3.95
N PRO A 99 -14.04 7.73 5.13
CA PRO A 99 -12.69 7.89 5.63
C PRO A 99 -11.68 7.36 4.63
N SER A 100 -10.68 8.16 4.32
CA SER A 100 -9.68 7.82 3.31
C SER A 100 -8.31 8.42 3.64
N PHE A 101 -7.26 7.82 3.08
CA PHE A 101 -5.90 8.34 3.18
C PHE A 101 -5.13 8.16 1.87
N TYR A 102 -4.13 8.99 1.69
CA TYR A 102 -3.31 8.97 0.47
C TYR A 102 -2.21 7.91 0.58
N ALA A 103 -2.44 6.77 -0.07
CA ALA A 103 -1.49 5.67 -0.20
C ALA A 103 -1.91 4.75 -1.34
N THR A 104 -1.03 3.80 -1.68
CA THR A 104 -1.39 2.67 -2.54
C THR A 104 -1.97 1.52 -1.70
N LEU A 105 -2.79 0.69 -2.32
CA LEU A 105 -3.31 -0.49 -1.64
C LEU A 105 -2.21 -1.55 -1.36
N ASP A 106 -1.11 -1.51 -2.10
CA ASP A 106 0.06 -2.37 -1.86
C ASP A 106 0.79 -1.95 -0.58
N GLU A 107 0.88 -0.64 -0.29
CA GLU A 107 1.41 -0.12 0.98
C GLU A 107 0.50 -0.50 2.15
N ALA A 108 -0.83 -0.44 1.95
CA ALA A 108 -1.79 -0.88 2.96
C ALA A 108 -1.72 -2.40 3.19
N GLU A 109 -1.65 -3.22 2.13
CA GLU A 109 -1.49 -4.68 2.24
C GLU A 109 -0.24 -5.06 3.03
N HIS A 110 0.86 -4.33 2.84
CA HIS A 110 2.10 -4.56 3.60
C HIS A 110 1.93 -4.26 5.10
N GLU A 111 1.21 -3.20 5.45
CA GLU A 111 0.93 -2.85 6.85
C GLU A 111 0.07 -3.93 7.53
N PHE A 112 -0.90 -4.49 6.82
CA PHE A 112 -1.76 -5.57 7.31
C PHE A 112 -1.23 -6.98 7.04
N ALA A 113 0.04 -7.15 6.68
CA ALA A 113 0.61 -8.46 6.33
C ALA A 113 0.59 -9.47 7.50
N SER A 114 0.54 -8.99 8.75
CA SER A 114 0.39 -9.82 9.96
C SER A 114 -1.06 -10.03 10.39
N SER A 115 -2.02 -9.42 9.70
CA SER A 115 -3.46 -9.43 10.01
C SER A 115 -4.22 -10.35 9.04
N ALA A 116 -5.48 -10.63 9.35
CA ALA A 116 -6.36 -11.49 8.54
C ALA A 116 -6.82 -10.85 7.20
N PHE A 117 -6.13 -9.81 6.70
CA PHE A 117 -6.51 -9.11 5.48
C PHE A 117 -6.09 -9.86 4.21
N LEU A 118 -7.03 -9.99 3.28
CA LEU A 118 -6.89 -10.78 2.05
C LEU A 118 -7.08 -9.91 0.80
N ARG A 119 -6.08 -9.90 -0.08
CA ARG A 119 -6.16 -9.20 -1.36
C ARG A 119 -6.95 -10.01 -2.38
N ILE A 120 -8.14 -9.57 -2.74
CA ILE A 120 -8.98 -10.25 -3.75
C ILE A 120 -8.97 -9.60 -5.13
N HIS A 121 -8.58 -8.33 -5.21
CA HIS A 121 -8.56 -7.53 -6.42
C HIS A 121 -7.46 -6.47 -6.36
N LYS A 122 -7.07 -5.91 -7.50
CA LYS A 122 -6.15 -4.76 -7.52
C LYS A 122 -6.63 -3.59 -6.67
N SER A 123 -7.94 -3.46 -6.50
CA SER A 123 -8.60 -2.36 -5.79
C SER A 123 -9.24 -2.77 -4.46
N TYR A 124 -9.20 -4.03 -4.05
CA TYR A 124 -9.87 -4.50 -2.83
C TYR A 124 -8.96 -5.36 -1.96
N LEU A 125 -8.81 -4.96 -0.71
CA LEU A 125 -8.17 -5.69 0.38
C LEU A 125 -9.21 -5.86 1.49
N ILE A 126 -9.61 -7.10 1.81
CA ILE A 126 -10.75 -7.42 2.67
C ILE A 126 -10.25 -8.03 3.98
N ASN A 127 -10.86 -7.65 5.08
CA ASN A 127 -10.66 -8.33 6.36
C ASN A 127 -11.37 -9.70 6.33
N GLY A 128 -10.61 -10.76 6.57
CA GLY A 128 -11.09 -12.14 6.56
C GLY A 128 -12.20 -12.42 7.59
N ASP A 129 -12.21 -11.69 8.70
CA ASP A 129 -13.22 -11.86 9.76
C ASP A 129 -14.63 -11.47 9.29
N HIS A 130 -14.74 -10.56 8.31
CA HIS A 130 -16.00 -10.14 7.70
C HIS A 130 -16.42 -10.97 6.50
N ILE A 131 -15.67 -12.02 6.13
CA ILE A 131 -15.99 -12.87 4.98
C ILE A 131 -16.91 -14.03 5.41
N LEU A 132 -18.11 -14.06 4.86
CA LEU A 132 -19.02 -15.20 5.01
C LEU A 132 -18.70 -16.32 4.03
N GLN A 133 -18.50 -15.97 2.75
CA GLN A 133 -18.31 -16.96 1.69
C GLN A 133 -17.43 -16.42 0.56
N MET A 134 -16.60 -17.31 0.01
CA MET A 134 -15.81 -17.05 -1.21
C MET A 134 -16.13 -18.09 -2.28
N SER A 135 -16.77 -17.68 -3.38
CA SER A 135 -17.12 -18.56 -4.49
C SER A 135 -17.17 -17.80 -5.82
N ASN A 136 -16.81 -18.47 -6.92
CA ASN A 136 -16.98 -17.93 -8.28
C ASN A 136 -16.44 -16.50 -8.46
N TYR A 137 -15.24 -16.23 -7.94
CA TYR A 137 -14.63 -14.88 -7.95
C TYR A 137 -15.48 -13.80 -7.27
N LYS A 138 -16.34 -14.20 -6.35
CA LYS A 138 -17.15 -13.30 -5.52
C LYS A 138 -16.89 -13.59 -4.06
N VAL A 139 -16.87 -12.54 -3.26
CA VAL A 139 -16.77 -12.59 -1.80
C VAL A 139 -18.04 -11.98 -1.23
N LEU A 140 -18.77 -12.77 -0.46
CA LEU A 140 -19.92 -12.31 0.31
C LEU A 140 -19.43 -11.90 1.69
N LEU A 141 -19.74 -10.66 2.09
CA LEU A 141 -19.44 -10.10 3.39
C LEU A 141 -20.62 -10.25 4.34
N ASP A 142 -20.35 -10.16 5.63
CA ASP A 142 -21.37 -10.19 6.71
C ASP A 142 -22.38 -9.03 6.63
N THR A 143 -21.99 -7.91 6.03
CA THR A 143 -22.87 -6.79 5.69
C THR A 143 -23.87 -7.10 4.58
N GLY A 144 -23.80 -8.29 3.96
CA GLY A 144 -24.60 -8.67 2.81
C GLY A 144 -24.05 -8.15 1.46
N MET A 145 -22.98 -7.36 1.48
CA MET A 145 -22.34 -6.87 0.26
C MET A 145 -21.56 -7.97 -0.44
N THR A 146 -21.56 -7.94 -1.78
CA THR A 146 -20.77 -8.87 -2.60
C THR A 146 -19.72 -8.11 -3.39
N LEU A 147 -18.45 -8.44 -3.18
CA LEU A 147 -17.32 -7.88 -3.93
C LEU A 147 -16.81 -8.88 -4.98
N LYS A 148 -16.38 -8.36 -6.14
CA LYS A 148 -15.76 -9.18 -7.19
C LYS A 148 -14.26 -9.26 -7.01
N GLY A 149 -13.73 -10.48 -6.96
CA GLY A 149 -12.31 -10.75 -7.03
C GLY A 149 -11.81 -10.87 -8.47
N SER A 150 -10.52 -10.67 -8.67
CA SER A 150 -9.87 -10.91 -9.96
C SER A 150 -9.17 -12.27 -9.99
N ARG A 151 -9.02 -12.86 -11.18
CA ARG A 151 -8.34 -14.16 -11.35
C ARG A 151 -6.95 -14.19 -10.71
N LYS A 152 -6.21 -13.08 -10.81
CA LYS A 152 -4.84 -12.97 -10.29
C LYS A 152 -4.77 -13.12 -8.76
N TYR A 153 -5.71 -12.52 -8.03
CA TYR A 153 -5.63 -12.41 -6.56
C TYR A 153 -6.55 -13.40 -5.84
N PHE A 154 -7.72 -13.69 -6.41
CA PHE A 154 -8.78 -14.44 -5.76
C PHE A 154 -8.38 -15.87 -5.36
N SER A 155 -7.64 -16.58 -6.21
CA SER A 155 -7.25 -17.97 -5.93
C SER A 155 -6.33 -18.07 -4.73
N LYS A 156 -5.37 -17.13 -4.62
CA LYS A 156 -4.46 -17.04 -3.47
C LYS A 156 -5.23 -16.68 -2.20
N ALA A 157 -6.04 -15.62 -2.24
CA ALA A 157 -6.85 -15.18 -1.12
C ALA A 157 -7.81 -16.28 -0.62
N LYS A 158 -8.44 -17.01 -1.53
CA LYS A 158 -9.32 -18.13 -1.18
C LYS A 158 -8.57 -19.23 -0.44
N LEU A 159 -7.36 -19.56 -0.89
CA LEU A 159 -6.53 -20.59 -0.25
C LEU A 159 -6.11 -20.15 1.16
N GLU A 160 -5.73 -18.89 1.34
CA GLU A 160 -5.36 -18.33 2.63
C GLU A 160 -6.56 -18.30 3.59
N PHE A 161 -7.71 -17.88 3.12
CA PHE A 161 -8.94 -17.86 3.90
C PHE A 161 -9.33 -19.24 4.47
N TYR A 162 -9.24 -20.31 3.67
CA TYR A 162 -9.57 -21.64 4.15
C TYR A 162 -8.46 -22.34 4.94
N ARG A 163 -7.21 -21.83 4.90
CA ARG A 163 -6.11 -22.31 5.75
C ARG A 163 -6.12 -21.71 7.15
N GLY A 164 -6.65 -20.51 7.29
CA GLY A 164 -6.72 -19.80 8.57
C GLY A 164 -7.94 -20.14 9.43
N ARG A 165 -8.83 -20.95 8.89
CA ARG A 165 -9.99 -21.54 9.60
C ARG A 165 -9.73 -23.00 9.90
#